data_269262af4c8de1b93a882185afcf1342
#
_entry.id   269262af4c8de1b93a882185afcf1342
#
_cell.length_a   1.000
_cell.length_b   1.000
_cell.length_c   1.000
_cell.angle_alpha   90.00
_cell.angle_beta   90.00
_cell.angle_gamma   90.00
#
_symmetry.space_group_name_H-M   'P 1'
#
loop_
_entity.id
_entity.type
_entity.pdbx_description
1 polymer ?
#
loop_
_entity_poly.entity_id
_entity_poly.type
_entity_poly.pdbx_seq_one_letter_code
_entity_poly.pdbx_strand_id
1 'polypeptide(L)'
;MRLAISLAAAATALLANGANPDVIKPIKDFTPPPPYTPNVAQSAFPENQFDRTPRDDYFLVTDLLDNSMDKFHVAGGFYGRTFYGSGLFKYRGANFYTILNANFSKASRYKDGGGREWNYGYARQGQSAVVGFVPSELSEFRFTLVHDNIDDDKQPHHTADSIKTQRYIGKFNARLGKEDLSNTLNFEIALRDVSRRNDNYHLRRVDPFSMVKVEVDRKIIDTELKYDVDFSNWHNVVGTGYQHDNHEGKRYRKIGNDWVLNGFRFADVTNKKTRVFDTLSYKFTDAHKLSLALNYDWMKSNLNDLNTVYNGASAINTVAKLIKQIYGKDFDGNIKQNGLSASLKYDFTPNKQDNYYVAIESLYRMPSNMERFSSLYGPTTRGWISNPFIKPERHNRVNLGFTYKSEFYKEYMSSRQGEDSFSVGGHFIADDAQDLIIYDRRHSVAALPINKNAVITRNVDARIYSVNLRGEYNFARNFGLKTLLFYNYGQNKTDGRPLYQIRPFEANLAFDYKDYASFGSYNIGTAVRYVAKQNRGDFDKSTGFGIDKREAAKSFTTMDVYGGFEFKNSWGVRLGVTNIFDKDYAEFISGEHVGALDPDPVVRAPGRAVFVSFHSSF
;
A
#
# COMPACT_ATOMS: atom_id res chain seq x y z
N MET A 1 22.77 22.19 -14.40
CA MET A 1 21.69 22.24 -13.40
C MET A 1 20.34 21.71 -13.93
N ARG A 2 19.80 22.19 -15.06
CA ARG A 2 18.56 21.63 -15.66
C ARG A 2 18.68 20.15 -16.08
N LEU A 3 19.82 19.71 -16.58
CA LEU A 3 20.08 18.30 -16.96
C LEU A 3 20.19 17.37 -15.74
N ALA A 4 20.82 17.83 -14.65
CA ALA A 4 20.92 17.08 -13.39
C ALA A 4 19.55 16.94 -12.70
N ILE A 5 18.70 17.96 -12.78
CA ILE A 5 17.32 17.92 -12.27
C ILE A 5 16.46 16.98 -13.11
N SER A 6 16.66 16.92 -14.43
CA SER A 6 15.93 16.01 -15.32
C SER A 6 16.37 14.54 -15.18
N LEU A 7 17.61 14.28 -14.85
CA LEU A 7 18.14 12.94 -14.58
C LEU A 7 17.78 12.44 -13.18
N ALA A 8 17.71 13.35 -12.20
CA ALA A 8 17.19 13.05 -10.89
C ALA A 8 15.67 12.74 -10.93
N ALA A 9 14.89 13.28 -11.87
CA ALA A 9 13.45 12.99 -12.01
C ALA A 9 13.13 11.55 -12.44
N ALA A 10 14.11 10.77 -12.84
CA ALA A 10 13.89 9.42 -13.32
C ALA A 10 14.03 8.29 -12.27
N ALA A 11 14.48 8.53 -11.03
CA ALA A 11 14.73 7.47 -10.04
C ALA A 11 13.59 7.16 -9.05
N THR A 12 12.60 8.02 -8.88
CA THR A 12 11.58 7.89 -7.82
C THR A 12 10.23 7.26 -8.25
N ALA A 13 9.95 6.93 -9.53
CA ALA A 13 8.68 6.31 -9.95
C ALA A 13 8.51 4.87 -9.47
N LEU A 14 9.60 4.20 -9.19
CA LEU A 14 9.60 2.87 -8.60
C LEU A 14 9.31 2.90 -7.10
N LEU A 15 9.66 3.99 -6.40
CA LEU A 15 9.49 4.12 -4.94
C LEU A 15 8.10 4.60 -4.52
N ALA A 16 7.37 5.26 -5.40
CA ALA A 16 6.08 5.85 -5.06
C ALA A 16 4.88 4.89 -5.13
N ASN A 17 5.06 3.63 -5.56
CA ASN A 17 4.02 2.59 -5.54
C ASN A 17 4.05 1.69 -4.29
N GLY A 18 4.79 2.06 -3.24
CA GLY A 18 5.07 1.15 -2.13
C GLY A 18 6.00 0.01 -2.57
N ALA A 19 6.62 0.16 -3.73
CA ALA A 19 7.70 -0.71 -4.15
C ALA A 19 8.95 -0.34 -3.35
N ASN A 20 9.39 -1.29 -2.59
CA ASN A 20 10.68 -1.38 -1.96
C ASN A 20 11.78 -0.91 -2.95
N PRO A 21 12.80 -0.08 -2.55
CA PRO A 21 13.99 0.18 -3.37
C PRO A 21 14.74 -1.08 -3.78
N ASP A 22 14.50 -2.21 -3.14
CA ASP A 22 14.83 -3.53 -3.64
C ASP A 22 14.22 -3.84 -5.03
N VAL A 23 13.33 -3.00 -5.57
CA VAL A 23 12.80 -3.10 -6.94
C VAL A 23 13.80 -2.62 -8.00
N ILE A 24 14.87 -1.93 -7.60
CA ILE A 24 16.05 -1.81 -8.47
C ILE A 24 16.87 -3.11 -8.44
N LYS A 25 16.68 -3.98 -7.47
CA LYS A 25 17.08 -5.37 -7.63
C LYS A 25 16.32 -5.95 -8.81
N PRO A 26 17.01 -6.71 -9.64
CA PRO A 26 16.44 -7.38 -10.79
C PRO A 26 15.11 -8.05 -10.41
N ILE A 27 14.22 -8.26 -11.37
CA ILE A 27 12.98 -9.06 -11.27
C ILE A 27 13.25 -10.43 -10.58
N LYS A 28 14.07 -10.41 -9.55
CA LYS A 28 14.32 -11.50 -8.63
C LYS A 28 13.08 -11.76 -7.79
N ASP A 29 12.37 -10.72 -7.47
CA ASP A 29 11.14 -10.78 -6.72
C ASP A 29 9.99 -10.47 -7.66
N PHE A 30 9.59 -11.48 -8.41
CA PHE A 30 8.23 -11.58 -8.90
C PHE A 30 7.35 -11.81 -7.66
N THR A 31 7.38 -10.85 -6.74
CA THR A 31 6.39 -10.76 -5.70
C THR A 31 5.17 -10.12 -6.35
N PRO A 32 4.09 -10.86 -6.55
CA PRO A 32 2.83 -10.22 -6.84
C PRO A 32 2.59 -9.15 -5.77
N PRO A 33 1.88 -8.07 -6.08
CA PRO A 33 1.52 -7.08 -5.06
C PRO A 33 0.96 -7.85 -3.85
N PRO A 34 1.33 -7.48 -2.62
CA PRO A 34 0.90 -8.20 -1.43
C PRO A 34 -0.61 -8.42 -1.54
N PRO A 35 -1.10 -9.61 -1.22
CA PRO A 35 -2.52 -9.91 -1.32
C PRO A 35 -3.25 -8.80 -0.59
N TYR A 36 -4.31 -8.29 -1.20
CA TYR A 36 -5.19 -7.36 -0.53
C TYR A 36 -5.66 -8.03 0.75
N THR A 37 -5.07 -7.69 1.86
CA THR A 37 -5.65 -7.95 3.16
C THR A 37 -6.68 -6.84 3.36
N PRO A 38 -7.96 -7.16 3.58
CA PRO A 38 -8.93 -6.16 4.03
C PRO A 38 -8.28 -5.43 5.20
N ASN A 39 -8.45 -4.12 5.31
CA ASN A 39 -7.77 -3.20 6.24
C ASN A 39 -7.55 -3.80 7.65
N VAL A 40 -6.75 -4.85 7.70
CA VAL A 40 -6.44 -5.57 8.93
C VAL A 40 -5.57 -4.66 9.75
N ALA A 41 -5.89 -4.44 11.01
CA ALA A 41 -5.09 -3.62 11.90
C ALA A 41 -3.61 -4.05 11.80
N GLN A 42 -2.73 -3.10 11.60
CA GLN A 42 -1.31 -3.37 11.54
C GLN A 42 -0.82 -3.86 12.91
N SER A 43 0.30 -4.55 12.94
CA SER A 43 0.91 -5.02 14.19
C SER A 43 0.97 -3.91 15.25
N ALA A 44 0.83 -4.27 16.54
CA ALA A 44 1.02 -3.36 17.65
C ALA A 44 2.45 -2.84 17.77
N PHE A 45 3.42 -3.47 17.10
CA PHE A 45 4.78 -2.98 17.04
C PHE A 45 4.84 -1.64 16.31
N PRO A 46 5.61 -0.65 16.83
CA PRO A 46 5.58 0.74 16.36
C PRO A 46 6.11 0.95 14.94
N GLU A 47 6.60 -0.09 14.31
CA GLU A 47 7.02 -0.06 12.91
C GLU A 47 5.82 0.27 12.02
N ASN A 48 5.67 1.54 11.65
CA ASN A 48 4.82 2.03 10.56
C ASN A 48 3.32 2.26 10.79
N GLN A 49 2.86 2.59 11.97
CA GLN A 49 1.43 2.93 12.14
C GLN A 49 1.02 4.29 11.53
N PHE A 50 1.95 5.22 11.33
CA PHE A 50 1.66 6.54 10.76
C PHE A 50 1.99 6.67 9.28
N ASP A 51 2.76 5.75 8.73
CA ASP A 51 3.29 5.92 7.39
C ASP A 51 2.81 4.83 6.43
N ARG A 52 1.98 5.22 5.47
CA ARG A 52 1.74 4.47 4.24
C ARG A 52 2.66 4.92 3.11
N THR A 53 3.63 5.77 3.42
CA THR A 53 4.72 6.06 2.51
C THR A 53 5.65 4.87 2.42
N PRO A 54 6.38 4.69 1.32
CA PRO A 54 7.45 3.71 1.23
C PRO A 54 8.38 3.85 2.43
N ARG A 55 8.76 2.73 3.04
CA ARG A 55 9.58 2.72 4.23
C ARG A 55 10.80 3.62 4.05
N ASP A 56 10.95 4.60 4.93
CA ASP A 56 12.16 5.42 5.02
C ASP A 56 13.35 4.67 5.66
N ASP A 57 13.16 3.41 6.00
CA ASP A 57 14.11 2.52 6.68
C ASP A 57 15.46 2.42 5.95
N TYR A 58 15.46 2.68 4.65
CA TYR A 58 16.68 2.65 3.82
C TYR A 58 17.68 3.74 4.13
N PHE A 59 17.27 4.75 4.83
CA PHE A 59 18.08 5.92 5.10
C PHE A 59 18.44 6.05 6.57
N LEU A 60 18.11 5.04 7.37
CA LEU A 60 18.28 5.11 8.82
C LEU A 60 19.71 4.89 9.29
N VAL A 61 20.62 4.47 8.42
CA VAL A 61 21.93 4.07 8.89
C VAL A 61 23.01 4.71 8.04
N THR A 62 23.84 5.51 8.68
CA THR A 62 25.09 6.00 8.12
C THR A 62 25.99 4.86 7.61
N ASP A 63 25.84 3.66 8.16
CA ASP A 63 26.56 2.44 7.77
C ASP A 63 26.19 1.94 6.36
N LEU A 64 25.00 2.29 5.85
CA LEU A 64 24.59 1.98 4.48
C LEU A 64 25.23 2.90 3.43
N LEU A 65 25.91 3.94 3.85
CA LEU A 65 26.60 4.92 3.00
C LEU A 65 28.11 4.74 3.10
N ASP A 66 28.58 3.52 2.90
CA ASP A 66 30.00 3.24 2.72
C ASP A 66 30.54 4.04 1.52
N ASN A 67 31.80 4.47 1.63
CA ASN A 67 32.53 5.17 0.55
C ASN A 67 32.69 4.30 -0.72
N SER A 68 32.47 2.98 -0.61
CA SER A 68 32.49 2.03 -1.73
C SER A 68 31.17 1.95 -2.52
N MET A 69 30.11 2.66 -2.10
CA MET A 69 28.83 2.63 -2.81
C MET A 69 28.90 3.40 -4.11
N ASP A 70 28.32 2.83 -5.15
CA ASP A 70 28.10 3.48 -6.43
C ASP A 70 27.40 4.83 -6.22
N LYS A 71 28.02 5.89 -6.74
CA LYS A 71 27.54 7.26 -6.55
C LYS A 71 26.35 7.60 -7.39
N PHE A 72 26.17 6.90 -8.49
CA PHE A 72 25.13 7.20 -9.45
C PHE A 72 24.49 5.92 -10.00
N HIS A 73 23.16 5.87 -9.98
CA HIS A 73 22.36 4.82 -10.61
C HIS A 73 21.39 5.39 -11.61
N VAL A 74 21.26 4.76 -12.75
CA VAL A 74 20.21 5.04 -13.72
C VAL A 74 19.51 3.74 -14.08
N ALA A 75 18.19 3.82 -14.24
CA ALA A 75 17.41 2.72 -14.78
C ALA A 75 16.30 3.27 -15.68
N GLY A 76 15.88 2.48 -16.63
CA GLY A 76 14.77 2.85 -17.49
C GLY A 76 14.34 1.70 -18.37
N GLY A 77 13.20 1.87 -19.02
CA GLY A 77 12.68 0.83 -19.87
C GLY A 77 11.22 1.01 -20.23
N PHE A 78 10.65 -0.07 -20.73
CA PHE A 78 9.22 -0.13 -20.95
C PHE A 78 8.65 -1.49 -20.56
N TYR A 79 7.37 -1.50 -20.20
CA TYR A 79 6.55 -2.66 -19.96
C TYR A 79 5.21 -2.49 -20.70
N GLY A 80 4.98 -3.27 -21.74
CA GLY A 80 3.83 -3.08 -22.60
C GLY A 80 3.77 -1.65 -23.17
N ARG A 81 2.80 -0.88 -22.72
CA ARG A 81 2.63 0.53 -23.12
C ARG A 81 2.96 1.53 -22.01
N THR A 82 3.76 1.09 -21.04
CA THR A 82 4.25 1.94 -19.95
C THR A 82 5.74 2.16 -20.13
N PHE A 83 6.17 3.41 -20.21
CA PHE A 83 7.58 3.83 -20.20
C PHE A 83 7.93 4.35 -18.82
N TYR A 84 9.14 4.07 -18.36
CA TYR A 84 9.65 4.55 -17.08
C TYR A 84 11.14 4.82 -17.12
N GLY A 85 11.58 5.67 -16.25
CA GLY A 85 13.00 5.93 -16.03
C GLY A 85 13.26 6.49 -14.66
N SER A 86 14.48 6.28 -14.17
CA SER A 86 14.88 6.64 -12.81
C SER A 86 16.37 6.97 -12.70
N GLY A 87 16.73 7.90 -11.82
CA GLY A 87 18.12 8.25 -11.48
C GLY A 87 18.27 8.49 -9.98
N LEU A 88 19.32 7.94 -9.41
CA LEU A 88 19.69 8.07 -8.02
C LEU A 88 21.13 8.56 -7.96
N PHE A 89 21.38 9.60 -7.17
CA PHE A 89 22.71 10.11 -6.85
C PHE A 89 22.93 10.07 -5.35
N LYS A 90 24.08 9.55 -4.92
CA LYS A 90 24.50 9.51 -3.53
C LYS A 90 25.86 10.17 -3.39
N TYR A 91 26.02 10.94 -2.34
CA TYR A 91 27.29 11.52 -1.97
C TYR A 91 27.48 11.48 -0.47
N ARG A 92 28.66 11.12 -0.01
CA ARG A 92 29.05 11.17 1.40
C ARG A 92 30.36 11.97 1.54
N GLY A 93 30.31 13.01 2.36
CA GLY A 93 31.47 13.71 2.91
C GLY A 93 31.83 13.19 4.30
N ALA A 94 32.74 13.88 5.01
CA ALA A 94 33.17 13.49 6.35
C ALA A 94 31.97 13.50 7.35
N ASN A 95 31.20 14.59 7.38
CA ASN A 95 30.14 14.81 8.37
C ASN A 95 28.79 15.04 7.71
N PHE A 96 28.65 14.83 6.42
CA PHE A 96 27.36 14.98 5.75
C PHE A 96 27.21 14.02 4.59
N TYR A 97 25.98 13.75 4.22
CA TYR A 97 25.64 13.01 3.03
C TYR A 97 24.43 13.63 2.32
N THR A 98 24.31 13.34 1.04
CA THR A 98 23.12 13.69 0.28
C THR A 98 22.71 12.55 -0.62
N ILE A 99 21.39 12.38 -0.76
CA ILE A 99 20.79 11.43 -1.68
C ILE A 99 19.77 12.19 -2.50
N LEU A 100 19.95 12.20 -3.81
CA LEU A 100 19.02 12.79 -4.75
C LEU A 100 18.39 11.68 -5.58
N ASN A 101 17.11 11.74 -5.71
CA ASN A 101 16.38 10.69 -6.37
C ASN A 101 15.27 11.32 -7.23
N ALA A 102 15.07 10.80 -8.44
CA ALA A 102 14.01 11.27 -9.29
C ALA A 102 13.59 10.23 -10.32
N ASN A 103 12.32 10.30 -10.77
CA ASN A 103 11.71 9.32 -11.64
C ASN A 103 10.59 9.89 -12.50
N PHE A 104 10.30 9.14 -13.55
CA PHE A 104 9.06 9.33 -14.29
C PHE A 104 8.48 7.98 -14.73
N SER A 105 7.18 7.92 -14.91
CA SER A 105 6.52 6.85 -15.67
C SER A 105 5.32 7.40 -16.42
N LYS A 106 5.07 6.84 -17.60
CA LYS A 106 3.92 7.20 -18.43
C LYS A 106 3.29 5.93 -18.99
N ALA A 107 2.05 5.68 -18.58
CA ALA A 107 1.24 4.58 -19.08
C ALA A 107 0.20 5.07 -20.08
N SER A 108 -0.14 4.22 -21.02
CA SER A 108 -1.21 4.47 -22.00
C SER A 108 -2.17 3.29 -22.05
N ARG A 109 -3.26 3.42 -22.80
CA ARG A 109 -4.26 2.38 -23.00
C ARG A 109 -3.59 1.02 -23.26
N TYR A 110 -4.16 -0.05 -22.72
CA TYR A 110 -3.71 -1.40 -22.98
C TYR A 110 -4.81 -2.23 -23.63
N LYS A 111 -4.43 -3.35 -24.22
CA LYS A 111 -5.35 -4.39 -24.70
C LYS A 111 -5.32 -5.57 -23.75
N ASP A 112 -6.49 -6.13 -23.47
CA ASP A 112 -6.60 -7.42 -22.77
C ASP A 112 -6.32 -8.59 -23.72
N GLY A 113 -6.32 -9.83 -23.19
CA GLY A 113 -6.11 -11.04 -23.99
C GLY A 113 -7.21 -11.35 -24.98
N GLY A 114 -8.38 -10.70 -24.86
CA GLY A 114 -9.46 -10.73 -25.86
C GLY A 114 -9.33 -9.68 -26.95
N GLY A 115 -8.29 -8.83 -26.90
CA GLY A 115 -8.03 -7.76 -27.87
C GLY A 115 -8.79 -6.46 -27.61
N ARG A 116 -9.59 -6.36 -26.55
CA ARG A 116 -10.33 -5.17 -26.17
C ARG A 116 -9.38 -4.11 -25.60
N GLU A 117 -9.49 -2.87 -26.08
CA GLU A 117 -8.71 -1.75 -25.56
C GLU A 117 -9.40 -1.10 -24.34
N TRP A 118 -8.63 -0.89 -23.28
CA TRP A 118 -9.08 -0.25 -22.06
C TRP A 118 -8.57 1.19 -21.96
N ASN A 119 -9.45 2.10 -21.58
CA ASN A 119 -9.11 3.53 -21.38
C ASN A 119 -8.39 3.70 -20.04
N TYR A 120 -7.11 3.38 -20.04
CA TYR A 120 -6.19 3.45 -18.93
C TYR A 120 -5.02 4.38 -19.29
N GLY A 121 -4.41 5.00 -18.31
CA GLY A 121 -3.20 5.78 -18.53
C GLY A 121 -2.95 6.78 -17.42
N TYR A 122 -1.71 7.17 -17.28
CA TYR A 122 -1.26 8.22 -16.37
C TYR A 122 0.09 8.76 -16.82
N ALA A 123 0.44 9.96 -16.35
CA ALA A 123 1.81 10.46 -16.35
C ALA A 123 2.21 10.76 -14.91
N ARG A 124 3.31 10.18 -14.44
CA ARG A 124 3.79 10.34 -13.08
C ARG A 124 5.24 10.79 -13.08
N GLN A 125 5.59 11.66 -12.16
CA GLN A 125 6.95 12.09 -11.86
C GLN A 125 7.09 12.32 -10.36
N GLY A 126 8.24 11.89 -9.83
CA GLY A 126 8.56 12.05 -8.44
C GLY A 126 10.02 12.48 -8.25
N GLN A 127 10.29 13.20 -7.18
CA GLN A 127 11.62 13.69 -6.84
C GLN A 127 11.78 13.64 -5.32
N SER A 128 12.97 13.26 -4.87
CA SER A 128 13.29 13.39 -3.45
C SER A 128 14.73 13.84 -3.24
N ALA A 129 14.93 14.55 -2.16
CA ALA A 129 16.24 14.97 -1.70
C ALA A 129 16.38 14.65 -0.21
N VAL A 130 17.45 13.99 0.16
CA VAL A 130 17.83 13.75 1.55
C VAL A 130 19.17 14.43 1.80
N VAL A 131 19.26 15.20 2.87
CA VAL A 131 20.51 15.78 3.37
C VAL A 131 20.65 15.37 4.84
N GLY A 132 21.71 14.64 5.14
CA GLY A 132 22.05 14.23 6.49
C GLY A 132 23.31 14.91 6.98
N PHE A 133 23.30 15.34 8.24
CA PHE A 133 24.45 15.85 8.96
C PHE A 133 24.76 14.91 10.12
N VAL A 134 26.01 14.42 10.17
CA VAL A 134 26.51 13.40 11.10
C VAL A 134 27.71 14.02 11.85
N PRO A 135 27.47 14.85 12.87
CA PRO A 135 28.54 15.52 13.61
C PRO A 135 29.41 14.55 14.41
N SER A 136 28.86 13.37 14.75
CA SER A 136 29.58 12.29 15.43
C SER A 136 28.95 10.94 15.06
N GLU A 137 29.61 9.84 15.39
CA GLU A 137 29.07 8.49 15.21
C GLU A 137 27.77 8.23 16.01
N LEU A 138 27.55 9.03 17.07
CA LEU A 138 26.38 8.92 17.94
C LEU A 138 25.22 9.85 17.55
N SER A 139 25.40 10.74 16.58
CA SER A 139 24.36 11.73 16.25
C SER A 139 24.18 11.91 14.75
N GLU A 140 22.92 12.00 14.35
CA GLU A 140 22.50 12.23 12.99
C GLU A 140 21.31 13.18 12.94
N PHE A 141 21.35 14.17 12.05
CA PHE A 141 20.26 15.07 11.73
C PHE A 141 19.97 14.95 10.23
N ARG A 142 18.72 14.68 9.87
CA ARG A 142 18.35 14.40 8.49
C ARG A 142 17.15 15.20 8.06
N PHE A 143 17.26 15.85 6.91
CA PHE A 143 16.15 16.49 6.20
C PHE A 143 15.80 15.69 4.95
N THR A 144 14.53 15.44 4.74
CA THR A 144 13.99 14.78 3.56
C THR A 144 12.92 15.65 2.93
N LEU A 145 13.02 15.86 1.62
CA LEU A 145 11.99 16.53 0.82
C LEU A 145 11.53 15.58 -0.28
N VAL A 146 10.22 15.44 -0.45
CA VAL A 146 9.63 14.63 -1.53
C VAL A 146 8.58 15.45 -2.25
N HIS A 147 8.61 15.39 -3.57
CA HIS A 147 7.54 15.87 -4.44
C HIS A 147 7.12 14.75 -5.39
N ASP A 148 5.83 14.47 -5.46
CA ASP A 148 5.24 13.47 -6.35
C ASP A 148 4.05 14.10 -7.08
N ASN A 149 3.99 13.93 -8.39
CA ASN A 149 2.91 14.44 -9.25
C ASN A 149 2.39 13.34 -10.16
N ILE A 150 1.07 13.20 -10.23
CA ILE A 150 0.38 12.30 -11.15
C ILE A 150 -0.61 13.13 -11.95
N ASP A 151 -0.47 13.11 -13.26
CA ASP A 151 -1.36 13.77 -14.21
C ASP A 151 -2.11 12.73 -15.04
N ASP A 152 -3.33 13.07 -15.46
CA ASP A 152 -4.15 12.31 -16.39
C ASP A 152 -4.37 10.83 -16.01
N ASP A 153 -4.58 10.56 -14.71
CA ASP A 153 -4.82 9.20 -14.19
C ASP A 153 -6.23 8.73 -14.58
N LYS A 154 -6.30 7.99 -15.69
CA LYS A 154 -7.51 7.39 -16.26
C LYS A 154 -7.76 6.04 -15.66
N GLN A 155 -8.93 5.87 -15.08
CA GLN A 155 -9.31 4.63 -14.42
C GLN A 155 -10.61 4.08 -15.00
N PRO A 156 -10.57 2.95 -15.74
CA PRO A 156 -11.75 2.44 -16.45
C PRO A 156 -12.91 2.04 -15.54
N HIS A 157 -12.65 1.80 -14.25
CA HIS A 157 -13.65 1.40 -13.26
C HIS A 157 -14.22 2.57 -12.42
N HIS A 158 -13.80 3.82 -12.70
CA HIS A 158 -14.33 5.01 -12.03
C HIS A 158 -15.16 5.88 -12.97
N THR A 159 -16.11 6.62 -12.40
CA THR A 159 -16.95 7.60 -13.13
C THR A 159 -16.22 8.91 -13.40
N ALA A 160 -15.13 9.17 -12.69
CA ALA A 160 -14.29 10.35 -12.82
C ALA A 160 -12.82 9.93 -12.85
N ASP A 161 -12.02 10.72 -13.56
CA ASP A 161 -10.57 10.55 -13.65
C ASP A 161 -9.87 11.50 -12.68
N SER A 162 -8.66 11.14 -12.25
CA SER A 162 -7.82 12.06 -11.49
C SER A 162 -6.97 12.89 -12.47
N ILE A 163 -7.35 14.15 -12.63
CA ILE A 163 -6.69 15.05 -13.58
C ILE A 163 -5.31 15.43 -13.07
N LYS A 164 -5.20 15.64 -11.76
CA LYS A 164 -3.94 15.97 -11.10
C LYS A 164 -3.95 15.53 -9.66
N THR A 165 -2.86 14.91 -9.23
CA THR A 165 -2.56 14.65 -7.82
C THR A 165 -1.14 15.13 -7.55
N GLN A 166 -0.97 16.02 -6.58
CA GLN A 166 0.33 16.52 -6.13
C GLN A 166 0.52 16.18 -4.67
N ARG A 167 1.74 15.78 -4.31
CA ARG A 167 2.11 15.48 -2.94
C ARG A 167 3.46 16.14 -2.62
N TYR A 168 3.52 16.83 -1.50
CA TYR A 168 4.74 17.37 -0.93
C TYR A 168 4.93 16.79 0.47
N ILE A 169 6.14 16.33 0.76
CA ILE A 169 6.51 15.85 2.09
C ILE A 169 7.81 16.53 2.50
N GLY A 170 7.81 17.16 3.65
CA GLY A 170 8.99 17.65 4.33
C GLY A 170 9.18 16.89 5.64
N LYS A 171 10.36 16.34 5.90
CA LYS A 171 10.61 15.53 7.09
C LYS A 171 11.95 15.93 7.71
N PHE A 172 11.96 16.01 9.03
CA PHE A 172 13.18 16.15 9.83
C PHE A 172 13.26 15.01 10.82
N ASN A 173 14.41 14.35 10.88
CA ASN A 173 14.74 13.33 11.85
C ASN A 173 15.99 13.74 12.62
N ALA A 174 16.01 13.49 13.92
CA ALA A 174 17.19 13.60 14.76
C ALA A 174 17.37 12.31 15.56
N ARG A 175 18.57 11.75 15.55
CA ARG A 175 18.98 10.61 16.37
C ARG A 175 20.17 11.04 17.22
N LEU A 176 20.07 10.85 18.52
CA LEU A 176 21.08 11.21 19.51
C LEU A 176 21.38 9.99 20.35
N GLY A 177 22.56 9.41 20.21
CA GLY A 177 23.07 8.33 21.08
C GLY A 177 23.74 8.90 22.31
N LYS A 178 23.74 8.11 23.38
CA LYS A 178 24.48 8.39 24.61
C LYS A 178 25.68 7.47 24.67
N GLU A 179 26.75 7.50 24.88
CA GLU A 179 27.92 6.59 25.00
C GLU A 179 28.11 5.67 23.77
N ASP A 180 27.01 5.05 23.30
CA ASP A 180 26.93 4.24 22.08
C ASP A 180 25.54 4.33 21.44
N LEU A 181 25.27 3.57 20.39
CA LEU A 181 23.98 3.51 19.72
C LEU A 181 22.96 2.56 20.37
N SER A 182 23.32 1.88 21.47
CA SER A 182 22.39 1.05 22.25
C SER A 182 21.38 1.89 23.04
N ASN A 183 21.70 3.17 23.26
CA ASN A 183 20.83 4.13 23.96
C ASN A 183 20.64 5.35 23.06
N THR A 184 19.48 5.45 22.41
CA THR A 184 19.21 6.53 21.46
C THR A 184 17.91 7.25 21.74
N LEU A 185 17.97 8.59 21.66
CA LEU A 185 16.79 9.44 21.56
C LEU A 185 16.54 9.75 20.08
N ASN A 186 15.35 9.43 19.60
CA ASN A 186 14.94 9.67 18.23
C ASN A 186 13.76 10.65 18.21
N PHE A 187 13.86 11.67 17.39
CA PHE A 187 12.81 12.63 17.13
C PHE A 187 12.49 12.70 15.65
N GLU A 188 11.22 12.76 15.32
CA GLU A 188 10.75 12.97 13.96
C GLU A 188 9.65 14.03 13.91
N ILE A 189 9.68 14.88 12.89
CA ILE A 189 8.55 15.69 12.46
C ILE A 189 8.39 15.57 10.96
N ALA A 190 7.15 15.30 10.49
CA ALA A 190 6.81 15.22 9.08
C ALA A 190 5.62 16.12 8.76
N LEU A 191 5.75 16.87 7.67
CA LEU A 191 4.71 17.72 7.10
C LEU A 191 4.32 17.14 5.75
N ARG A 192 3.04 16.86 5.53
CA ARG A 192 2.53 16.34 4.26
C ARG A 192 1.42 17.24 3.75
N ASP A 193 1.51 17.60 2.49
CA ASP A 193 0.49 18.35 1.75
C ASP A 193 0.12 17.56 0.50
N VAL A 194 -1.16 17.22 0.36
CA VAL A 194 -1.68 16.47 -0.78
C VAL A 194 -2.85 17.22 -1.37
N SER A 195 -2.76 17.61 -2.62
CA SER A 195 -3.88 18.15 -3.38
C SER A 195 -4.27 17.21 -4.51
N ARG A 196 -5.57 17.04 -4.73
CA ARG A 196 -6.10 16.19 -5.79
C ARG A 196 -7.32 16.81 -6.45
N ARG A 197 -7.30 16.81 -7.77
CA ARG A 197 -8.41 17.23 -8.59
C ARG A 197 -8.90 16.08 -9.45
N ASN A 198 -10.17 15.74 -9.29
CA ASN A 198 -10.85 14.74 -10.10
C ASN A 198 -11.99 15.39 -10.86
N ASP A 199 -12.24 14.95 -12.08
CA ASP A 199 -13.45 15.29 -12.81
C ASP A 199 -13.85 14.21 -13.83
N ASN A 200 -15.04 14.38 -14.41
CA ASN A 200 -15.57 13.44 -15.38
C ASN A 200 -15.59 13.95 -16.81
N TYR A 201 -14.97 15.10 -17.10
CA TYR A 201 -15.15 15.78 -18.39
C TYR A 201 -13.85 16.12 -19.14
N HIS A 202 -12.69 16.25 -18.49
CA HIS A 202 -11.43 16.55 -19.17
C HIS A 202 -10.92 15.38 -20.02
N LEU A 203 -10.97 14.18 -19.47
CA LEU A 203 -10.42 12.96 -20.09
C LEU A 203 -11.50 12.03 -20.64
N ARG A 204 -12.77 12.43 -20.52
CA ARG A 204 -13.96 11.71 -20.98
C ARG A 204 -14.92 12.65 -21.69
N ARG A 205 -15.72 12.08 -22.59
CA ARG A 205 -16.87 12.79 -23.15
C ARG A 205 -18.07 12.56 -22.25
N VAL A 206 -18.67 13.63 -21.76
CA VAL A 206 -19.90 13.60 -20.96
C VAL A 206 -20.84 14.70 -21.43
N ASP A 207 -22.12 14.51 -21.12
CA ASP A 207 -23.12 15.54 -21.30
C ASP A 207 -22.72 16.79 -20.46
N PRO A 208 -22.75 18.01 -21.03
CA PRO A 208 -22.46 19.25 -20.31
C PRO A 208 -23.27 19.43 -19.01
N PHE A 209 -24.50 18.93 -18.97
CA PHE A 209 -25.34 18.97 -17.77
C PHE A 209 -24.94 17.94 -16.69
N SER A 210 -24.07 17.01 -17.03
CA SER A 210 -23.58 15.96 -16.12
C SER A 210 -22.15 16.20 -15.63
N MET A 211 -21.56 17.36 -15.92
CA MET A 211 -20.19 17.68 -15.51
C MET A 211 -20.08 17.87 -14.00
N VAL A 212 -19.10 17.18 -13.42
CA VAL A 212 -18.75 17.21 -11.99
C VAL A 212 -17.26 17.33 -11.82
N LYS A 213 -16.83 18.10 -10.83
CA LYS A 213 -15.44 18.11 -10.35
C LYS A 213 -15.39 17.94 -8.83
N VAL A 214 -14.29 17.36 -8.36
CA VAL A 214 -13.98 17.19 -6.93
C VAL A 214 -12.57 17.69 -6.70
N GLU A 215 -12.43 18.59 -5.74
CA GLU A 215 -11.16 19.16 -5.30
C GLU A 215 -10.92 18.70 -3.86
N VAL A 216 -9.79 18.04 -3.62
CA VAL A 216 -9.44 17.47 -2.32
C VAL A 216 -8.08 17.99 -1.90
N ASP A 217 -8.01 18.54 -0.70
CA ASP A 217 -6.78 18.99 -0.06
C ASP A 217 -6.64 18.28 1.30
N ARG A 218 -5.42 17.83 1.60
CA ARG A 218 -5.12 17.19 2.88
C ARG A 218 -3.76 17.64 3.39
N LYS A 219 -3.74 18.14 4.62
CA LYS A 219 -2.53 18.57 5.32
C LYS A 219 -2.35 17.76 6.59
N ILE A 220 -1.17 17.18 6.76
CA ILE A 220 -0.87 16.34 7.91
C ILE A 220 0.42 16.83 8.53
N ILE A 221 0.42 16.97 9.85
CA ILE A 221 1.60 17.18 10.68
C ILE A 221 1.71 15.95 11.59
N ASP A 222 2.82 15.24 11.51
CA ASP A 222 3.15 14.13 12.40
C ASP A 222 4.38 14.48 13.22
N THR A 223 4.37 14.15 14.50
CA THR A 223 5.55 14.23 15.36
C THR A 223 5.68 12.95 16.16
N GLU A 224 6.91 12.47 16.34
CA GLU A 224 7.20 11.32 17.20
C GLU A 224 8.48 11.58 17.98
N LEU A 225 8.47 11.20 19.25
CA LEU A 225 9.64 11.15 20.12
C LEU A 225 9.70 9.76 20.72
N LYS A 226 10.83 9.07 20.54
CA LYS A 226 11.06 7.76 21.14
C LYS A 226 12.44 7.66 21.75
N TYR A 227 12.52 6.93 22.86
CA TYR A 227 13.75 6.53 23.49
C TYR A 227 13.91 5.01 23.36
N ASP A 228 15.04 4.61 22.83
CA ASP A 228 15.42 3.24 22.54
C ASP A 228 16.62 2.90 23.42
N VAL A 229 16.54 1.86 24.23
CA VAL A 229 17.54 1.54 25.24
C VAL A 229 17.76 0.04 25.39
N ASP A 230 19.02 -0.36 25.35
CA ASP A 230 19.48 -1.70 25.73
C ASP A 230 20.09 -1.70 27.15
N PHE A 231 19.67 -2.62 27.98
CA PHE A 231 20.27 -2.83 29.30
C PHE A 231 20.32 -4.32 29.66
N SER A 232 21.50 -4.89 29.65
CA SER A 232 21.70 -6.32 29.84
C SER A 232 20.92 -7.14 28.81
N ASN A 233 20.01 -8.01 29.25
CA ASN A 233 19.16 -8.85 28.41
C ASN A 233 17.84 -8.16 28.00
N TRP A 234 17.63 -6.92 28.42
CA TRP A 234 16.43 -6.15 28.10
C TRP A 234 16.67 -5.17 26.96
N HIS A 235 15.67 -5.02 26.12
CA HIS A 235 15.58 -3.96 25.14
C HIS A 235 14.22 -3.29 25.30
N ASN A 236 14.21 -1.97 25.44
CA ASN A 236 12.99 -1.21 25.61
C ASN A 236 12.91 -0.04 24.63
N VAL A 237 11.77 0.13 24.02
CA VAL A 237 11.43 1.28 23.16
C VAL A 237 10.17 1.93 23.70
N VAL A 238 10.29 3.10 24.27
CA VAL A 238 9.15 3.90 24.76
C VAL A 238 9.04 5.18 23.98
N GLY A 239 7.81 5.62 23.67
CA GLY A 239 7.64 6.84 22.91
C GLY A 239 6.23 7.40 22.91
N THR A 240 6.12 8.57 22.30
CA THR A 240 4.86 9.29 22.10
C THR A 240 4.83 9.91 20.71
N GLY A 241 3.64 10.00 20.14
CA GLY A 241 3.42 10.65 18.84
C GLY A 241 2.18 11.51 18.84
N TYR A 242 2.19 12.53 18.00
CA TYR A 242 1.04 13.40 17.77
C TYR A 242 0.84 13.60 16.27
N GLN A 243 -0.41 13.50 15.83
CA GLN A 243 -0.81 13.78 14.46
C GLN A 243 -1.93 14.83 14.44
N HIS A 244 -1.78 15.83 13.58
CA HIS A 244 -2.83 16.74 13.17
C HIS A 244 -3.09 16.53 11.68
N ASP A 245 -4.32 16.11 11.33
CA ASP A 245 -4.72 15.77 9.95
C ASP A 245 -5.98 16.60 9.59
N ASN A 246 -5.82 17.52 8.67
CA ASN A 246 -6.94 18.26 8.07
C ASN A 246 -7.19 17.73 6.67
N HIS A 247 -8.45 17.37 6.36
CA HIS A 247 -8.85 16.74 5.12
C HIS A 247 -10.15 17.38 4.60
N GLU A 248 -10.01 18.24 3.61
CA GLU A 248 -11.12 18.89 2.92
C GLU A 248 -11.33 18.29 1.54
N GLY A 249 -12.58 18.23 1.09
CA GLY A 249 -12.92 17.75 -0.25
C GLY A 249 -14.26 18.31 -0.73
N LYS A 250 -14.24 19.31 -1.59
CA LYS A 250 -15.42 19.96 -2.15
C LYS A 250 -15.81 19.34 -3.49
N ARG A 251 -17.10 19.11 -3.69
CA ARG A 251 -17.68 18.60 -4.93
C ARG A 251 -18.55 19.67 -5.57
N TYR A 252 -18.30 19.92 -6.85
CA TYR A 252 -19.05 20.90 -7.65
C TYR A 252 -19.75 20.22 -8.82
N ARG A 253 -20.91 20.74 -9.19
CA ARG A 253 -21.65 20.39 -10.40
C ARG A 253 -21.80 21.62 -11.28
N LYS A 254 -21.73 21.43 -12.58
CA LYS A 254 -22.00 22.51 -13.54
C LYS A 254 -23.50 22.70 -13.68
N ILE A 255 -23.98 23.95 -13.53
CA ILE A 255 -25.37 24.36 -13.74
C ILE A 255 -25.32 25.60 -14.63
N GLY A 256 -25.78 25.46 -15.89
CA GLY A 256 -25.55 26.52 -16.89
C GLY A 256 -24.05 26.74 -17.12
N ASN A 257 -23.58 27.96 -16.91
CA ASN A 257 -22.16 28.32 -17.00
C ASN A 257 -21.41 28.27 -15.63
N ASP A 258 -22.11 28.12 -14.53
CA ASP A 258 -21.55 28.23 -13.19
C ASP A 258 -21.19 26.86 -12.58
N TRP A 259 -20.14 26.87 -11.76
CA TRP A 259 -19.79 25.76 -10.89
C TRP A 259 -20.38 25.97 -9.50
N VAL A 260 -21.34 25.15 -9.12
CA VAL A 260 -22.08 25.26 -7.86
C VAL A 260 -21.66 24.16 -6.92
N LEU A 261 -21.37 24.50 -5.65
CA LEU A 261 -21.08 23.53 -4.61
C LEU A 261 -22.26 22.57 -4.45
N ASN A 262 -22.00 21.28 -4.60
CA ASN A 262 -23.03 20.23 -4.64
C ASN A 262 -22.80 19.13 -3.60
N GLY A 263 -22.00 19.42 -2.59
CA GLY A 263 -21.69 18.52 -1.48
C GLY A 263 -20.20 18.36 -1.23
N PHE A 264 -19.84 17.40 -0.39
CA PHE A 264 -18.49 17.23 0.08
C PHE A 264 -17.98 15.81 -0.17
N ARG A 265 -16.78 15.69 -0.73
CA ARG A 265 -16.04 14.42 -0.69
C ARG A 265 -15.56 14.17 0.74
N PHE A 266 -15.10 15.23 1.43
CA PHE A 266 -14.80 15.30 2.86
C PHE A 266 -15.23 16.69 3.36
N ALA A 267 -16.07 16.75 4.38
CA ALA A 267 -16.65 18.02 4.86
C ALA A 267 -15.73 18.72 5.87
N ASP A 268 -14.52 19.06 5.44
CA ASP A 268 -13.44 19.66 6.24
C ASP A 268 -13.23 18.96 7.58
N VAL A 269 -12.64 17.76 7.50
CA VAL A 269 -12.39 16.89 8.65
C VAL A 269 -11.06 17.27 9.31
N THR A 270 -11.09 17.60 10.59
CA THR A 270 -9.88 17.78 11.40
C THR A 270 -9.75 16.65 12.41
N ASN A 271 -8.69 15.84 12.31
CA ASN A 271 -8.33 14.83 13.30
C ASN A 271 -7.12 15.28 14.11
N LYS A 272 -7.21 15.10 15.43
CA LYS A 272 -6.07 15.23 16.34
C LYS A 272 -5.89 13.90 17.05
N LYS A 273 -4.77 13.23 16.80
CA LYS A 273 -4.44 11.92 17.36
C LYS A 273 -3.18 12.03 18.21
N THR A 274 -3.24 11.50 19.41
CA THR A 274 -2.08 11.33 20.29
C THR A 274 -1.90 9.84 20.53
N ARG A 275 -0.65 9.38 20.60
CA ARG A 275 -0.28 8.01 20.89
C ARG A 275 0.80 7.98 21.96
N VAL A 276 0.72 6.98 22.84
CA VAL A 276 1.81 6.57 23.72
C VAL A 276 2.04 5.08 23.50
N PHE A 277 3.28 4.68 23.39
CA PHE A 277 3.62 3.28 23.14
C PHE A 277 4.85 2.87 23.94
N ASP A 278 4.91 1.56 24.24
CA ASP A 278 6.02 0.91 24.91
C ASP A 278 6.21 -0.49 24.34
N THR A 279 7.44 -0.86 24.05
CA THR A 279 7.81 -2.21 23.63
C THR A 279 8.97 -2.68 24.49
N LEU A 280 8.71 -3.67 25.34
CA LEU A 280 9.68 -4.28 26.20
C LEU A 280 10.01 -5.68 25.68
N SER A 281 11.28 -5.96 25.46
CA SER A 281 11.78 -7.27 25.02
C SER A 281 12.78 -7.82 26.04
N TYR A 282 12.74 -9.13 26.27
CA TYR A 282 13.69 -9.84 27.12
C TYR A 282 14.30 -11.02 26.37
N LYS A 283 15.62 -11.09 26.33
CA LYS A 283 16.38 -12.22 25.79
C LYS A 283 16.71 -13.18 26.90
N PHE A 284 16.06 -14.34 26.94
CA PHE A 284 16.42 -15.41 27.88
C PHE A 284 17.77 -16.03 27.54
N THR A 285 18.00 -16.21 26.25
CA THR A 285 19.25 -16.65 25.62
C THR A 285 19.37 -15.96 24.25
N ASP A 286 20.46 -16.15 23.55
CA ASP A 286 20.61 -15.65 22.16
C ASP A 286 19.54 -16.21 21.19
N ALA A 287 19.00 -17.39 21.52
CA ALA A 287 17.98 -18.05 20.71
C ALA A 287 16.54 -17.71 21.11
N HIS A 288 16.30 -17.22 22.31
CA HIS A 288 14.95 -17.09 22.88
C HIS A 288 14.66 -15.65 23.33
N LYS A 289 13.67 -15.02 22.71
CA LYS A 289 13.24 -13.65 23.04
C LYS A 289 11.73 -13.58 23.23
N LEU A 290 11.30 -12.90 24.28
CA LEU A 290 9.90 -12.53 24.51
C LEU A 290 9.76 -11.01 24.41
N SER A 291 8.74 -10.54 23.71
CA SER A 291 8.47 -9.12 23.53
C SER A 291 7.01 -8.81 23.87
N LEU A 292 6.79 -7.78 24.67
CA LEU A 292 5.48 -7.20 24.95
C LEU A 292 5.42 -5.81 24.34
N ALA A 293 4.44 -5.56 23.46
CA ALA A 293 4.19 -4.24 22.90
C ALA A 293 2.82 -3.73 23.34
N LEU A 294 2.78 -2.50 23.83
CA LEU A 294 1.58 -1.78 24.24
C LEU A 294 1.48 -0.47 23.45
N ASN A 295 0.30 -0.12 22.97
CA ASN A 295 0.06 1.14 22.29
C ASN A 295 -1.32 1.67 22.68
N TYR A 296 -1.38 2.90 23.15
CA TYR A 296 -2.63 3.57 23.50
C TYR A 296 -2.81 4.81 22.65
N ASP A 297 -3.92 4.84 21.91
CA ASP A 297 -4.29 5.93 21.01
C ASP A 297 -5.47 6.74 21.57
N TRP A 298 -5.40 8.08 21.44
CA TRP A 298 -6.52 9.01 21.62
C TRP A 298 -6.73 9.77 20.32
N MET A 299 -7.97 9.90 19.89
CA MET A 299 -8.31 10.69 18.72
C MET A 299 -9.55 11.54 18.97
N LYS A 300 -9.46 12.80 18.56
CA LYS A 300 -10.60 13.70 18.41
C LYS A 300 -10.75 14.06 16.94
N SER A 301 -11.97 13.88 16.40
CA SER A 301 -12.33 14.27 15.04
C SER A 301 -13.41 15.35 15.10
N ASN A 302 -13.27 16.38 14.25
CA ASN A 302 -14.27 17.44 14.06
C ASN A 302 -14.61 17.54 12.58
N LEU A 303 -15.90 17.74 12.27
CA LEU A 303 -16.42 17.99 10.95
C LEU A 303 -16.84 19.46 10.85
N ASN A 304 -15.99 20.30 10.23
CA ASN A 304 -16.16 21.76 10.26
C ASN A 304 -17.27 22.22 9.31
N ASP A 305 -17.44 21.58 8.14
CA ASP A 305 -18.47 21.91 7.14
C ASP A 305 -19.81 21.16 7.36
N LEU A 306 -20.10 20.73 8.58
CA LEU A 306 -21.31 19.98 8.91
C LEU A 306 -22.61 20.69 8.49
N ASN A 307 -22.68 22.01 8.71
CA ASN A 307 -23.84 22.84 8.46
C ASN A 307 -23.69 23.78 7.24
N THR A 308 -22.58 23.68 6.52
CA THR A 308 -22.37 24.47 5.30
C THR A 308 -23.40 24.08 4.25
N VAL A 309 -24.10 25.09 3.70
CA VAL A 309 -25.18 24.89 2.72
C VAL A 309 -24.58 24.61 1.35
N TYR A 310 -25.08 23.57 0.70
CA TYR A 310 -24.75 23.22 -0.68
C TYR A 310 -26.01 23.02 -1.54
N ASN A 311 -25.88 23.08 -2.84
CA ASN A 311 -26.97 22.82 -3.77
C ASN A 311 -27.23 21.31 -3.88
N GLY A 312 -28.02 20.80 -2.94
CA GLY A 312 -28.42 19.39 -2.84
C GLY A 312 -29.79 19.13 -3.44
N ALA A 313 -30.29 17.93 -3.24
CA ALA A 313 -31.65 17.55 -3.66
C ALA A 313 -32.66 18.03 -2.63
N SER A 314 -33.52 18.97 -3.03
CA SER A 314 -34.67 19.42 -2.18
C SER A 314 -34.24 20.04 -0.84
N ALA A 315 -34.83 19.53 0.27
CA ALA A 315 -34.57 20.04 1.63
C ALA A 315 -33.21 19.57 2.23
N ILE A 316 -32.48 18.65 1.56
CA ILE A 316 -31.23 18.08 2.05
C ILE A 316 -30.06 18.86 1.44
N ASN A 317 -29.72 19.92 2.11
CA ASN A 317 -28.72 20.88 1.63
C ASN A 317 -27.58 21.12 2.62
N THR A 318 -27.42 20.27 3.64
CA THR A 318 -26.28 20.25 4.57
C THR A 318 -25.90 18.81 4.90
N VAL A 319 -24.66 18.60 5.31
CA VAL A 319 -24.17 17.28 5.73
C VAL A 319 -24.93 16.77 6.96
N ALA A 320 -25.26 17.63 7.92
CA ALA A 320 -26.06 17.27 9.09
C ALA A 320 -27.44 16.68 8.69
N LYS A 321 -28.16 17.34 7.77
CA LYS A 321 -29.45 16.86 7.29
C LYS A 321 -29.32 15.55 6.52
N LEU A 322 -28.24 15.39 5.72
CA LEU A 322 -27.98 14.15 5.01
C LEU A 322 -27.75 12.98 5.97
N ILE A 323 -26.88 13.16 6.98
CA ILE A 323 -26.61 12.15 8.01
C ILE A 323 -27.88 11.76 8.77
N LYS A 324 -28.66 12.75 9.20
CA LYS A 324 -29.94 12.52 9.90
C LYS A 324 -30.93 11.72 9.04
N GLN A 325 -31.04 12.05 7.76
CA GLN A 325 -31.93 11.31 6.85
C GLN A 325 -31.48 9.86 6.65
N ILE A 326 -30.15 9.63 6.53
CA ILE A 326 -29.63 8.32 6.22
C ILE A 326 -29.62 7.41 7.45
N TYR A 327 -29.16 7.92 8.58
CA TYR A 327 -28.92 7.13 9.79
C TYR A 327 -29.96 7.33 10.88
N GLY A 328 -30.95 8.22 10.68
CA GLY A 328 -32.01 8.51 11.65
C GLY A 328 -31.53 9.17 12.95
N LYS A 329 -30.28 9.66 12.98
CA LYS A 329 -29.61 10.21 14.16
C LYS A 329 -29.04 11.60 13.87
N ASP A 330 -29.15 12.49 14.84
CA ASP A 330 -28.44 13.76 14.80
C ASP A 330 -26.96 13.54 15.06
N PHE A 331 -26.11 14.33 14.39
CA PHE A 331 -24.65 14.32 14.53
C PHE A 331 -24.18 15.74 14.80
N ASP A 332 -23.39 15.93 15.85
CA ASP A 332 -22.89 17.24 16.29
C ASP A 332 -21.54 17.63 15.65
N GLY A 333 -21.00 16.79 14.77
CA GLY A 333 -19.72 16.99 14.12
C GLY A 333 -18.50 16.56 14.94
N ASN A 334 -18.69 16.02 16.15
CA ASN A 334 -17.59 15.68 17.05
C ASN A 334 -17.52 14.19 17.34
N ILE A 335 -16.33 13.62 17.31
CA ILE A 335 -16.08 12.24 17.72
C ILE A 335 -14.84 12.18 18.59
N LYS A 336 -14.93 11.48 19.71
CA LYS A 336 -13.80 11.15 20.58
C LYS A 336 -13.66 9.65 20.67
N GLN A 337 -12.44 9.15 20.50
CA GLN A 337 -12.13 7.74 20.56
C GLN A 337 -10.79 7.50 21.21
N ASN A 338 -10.67 6.37 21.87
CA ASN A 338 -9.41 5.87 22.40
C ASN A 338 -9.40 4.35 22.39
N GLY A 339 -8.22 3.76 22.47
CA GLY A 339 -8.11 2.32 22.56
C GLY A 339 -6.69 1.83 22.80
N LEU A 340 -6.63 0.69 23.47
CA LEU A 340 -5.40 -0.02 23.75
C LEU A 340 -5.19 -1.13 22.72
N SER A 341 -4.00 -1.21 22.15
CA SER A 341 -3.48 -2.39 21.45
C SER A 341 -2.40 -3.04 22.27
N ALA A 342 -2.38 -4.37 22.31
CA ALA A 342 -1.37 -5.17 23.00
C ALA A 342 -0.94 -6.34 22.11
N SER A 343 0.34 -6.69 22.17
CA SER A 343 0.90 -7.87 21.50
C SER A 343 1.96 -8.52 22.38
N LEU A 344 1.85 -9.83 22.56
CA LEU A 344 2.88 -10.65 23.19
C LEU A 344 3.46 -11.58 22.12
N LYS A 345 4.75 -11.45 21.85
CA LYS A 345 5.46 -12.22 20.84
C LYS A 345 6.63 -12.99 21.44
N TYR A 346 6.71 -14.26 21.14
CA TYR A 346 7.86 -15.09 21.43
C TYR A 346 8.58 -15.44 20.13
N ASP A 347 9.88 -15.14 20.08
CA ASP A 347 10.79 -15.46 18.97
C ASP A 347 11.75 -16.56 19.39
N PHE A 348 11.90 -17.58 18.54
CA PHE A 348 12.90 -18.63 18.65
C PHE A 348 13.81 -18.61 17.43
N THR A 349 15.08 -18.27 17.64
CA THR A 349 16.12 -18.12 16.62
C THR A 349 17.29 -19.03 16.95
N PRO A 350 17.19 -20.36 16.66
CA PRO A 350 18.18 -21.35 17.08
C PRO A 350 19.57 -21.11 16.48
N ASN A 351 19.63 -20.41 15.36
CA ASN A 351 20.85 -20.00 14.66
C ASN A 351 20.59 -18.67 13.90
N LYS A 352 21.61 -18.15 13.20
CA LYS A 352 21.53 -16.88 12.47
C LYS A 352 20.60 -16.91 11.24
N GLN A 353 20.15 -18.07 10.81
CA GLN A 353 19.42 -18.28 9.57
C GLN A 353 17.93 -18.59 9.81
N ASP A 354 17.63 -19.28 10.91
CA ASP A 354 16.30 -19.76 11.23
C ASP A 354 15.60 -18.82 12.21
N ASN A 355 14.32 -18.59 11.96
CA ASN A 355 13.48 -17.82 12.88
C ASN A 355 12.08 -18.45 12.95
N TYR A 356 11.58 -18.63 14.15
CA TYR A 356 10.23 -19.10 14.45
C TYR A 356 9.60 -18.14 15.43
N TYR A 357 8.33 -17.82 15.25
CA TYR A 357 7.64 -16.99 16.23
C TYR A 357 6.18 -17.37 16.40
N VAL A 358 5.67 -17.03 17.57
CA VAL A 358 4.24 -16.96 17.87
C VAL A 358 3.93 -15.62 18.50
N ALA A 359 2.85 -14.97 18.03
CA ALA A 359 2.34 -13.75 18.62
C ALA A 359 0.85 -13.89 18.92
N ILE A 360 0.42 -13.39 20.07
CA ILE A 360 -0.97 -13.21 20.47
C ILE A 360 -1.20 -11.72 20.56
N GLU A 361 -2.20 -11.23 19.84
CA GLU A 361 -2.41 -9.80 19.65
C GLU A 361 -3.87 -9.42 19.89
N SER A 362 -4.09 -8.28 20.53
CA SER A 362 -5.38 -7.60 20.58
C SER A 362 -5.18 -6.18 20.07
N LEU A 363 -5.54 -5.95 18.81
CA LEU A 363 -5.23 -4.72 18.09
C LEU A 363 -6.48 -3.86 17.92
N TYR A 364 -6.32 -2.56 18.19
CA TYR A 364 -7.36 -1.57 18.06
C TYR A 364 -7.13 -0.70 16.82
N ARG A 365 -8.13 -0.57 15.95
CA ARG A 365 -8.06 0.27 14.75
C ARG A 365 -9.18 1.30 14.73
N MET A 366 -8.80 2.56 14.67
CA MET A 366 -9.75 3.66 14.48
C MET A 366 -10.22 3.73 13.03
N PRO A 367 -11.50 4.06 12.77
CA PRO A 367 -12.00 4.31 11.43
C PRO A 367 -11.26 5.46 10.74
N SER A 368 -10.98 5.30 9.47
CA SER A 368 -10.39 6.33 8.62
C SER A 368 -11.42 7.39 8.17
N ASN A 369 -10.95 8.53 7.65
CA ASN A 369 -11.82 9.53 7.05
C ASN A 369 -12.65 8.98 5.88
N MET A 370 -12.10 8.01 5.12
CA MET A 370 -12.83 7.36 4.03
C MET A 370 -14.02 6.54 4.52
N GLU A 371 -13.88 5.87 5.65
CA GLU A 371 -14.93 5.01 6.21
C GLU A 371 -16.00 5.83 6.94
N ARG A 372 -15.63 6.99 7.47
CA ARG A 372 -16.48 7.77 8.37
C ARG A 372 -17.04 9.05 7.76
N PHE A 373 -16.29 9.77 6.94
CA PHE A 373 -16.59 11.13 6.54
C PHE A 373 -16.51 11.38 5.03
N SER A 374 -16.45 10.34 4.20
CA SER A 374 -16.34 10.51 2.76
C SER A 374 -17.71 10.50 2.06
N SER A 375 -17.75 11.10 0.87
CA SER A 375 -18.90 11.06 -0.05
C SER A 375 -20.21 11.61 0.51
N LEU A 376 -20.13 12.74 1.20
CA LEU A 376 -21.25 13.44 1.86
C LEU A 376 -21.92 14.44 0.89
N TYR A 377 -22.50 13.94 -0.20
CA TYR A 377 -23.11 14.78 -1.25
C TYR A 377 -24.46 14.26 -1.72
N GLY A 378 -25.35 13.96 -0.80
CA GLY A 378 -26.73 13.64 -1.10
C GLY A 378 -26.97 12.27 -1.75
N PRO A 379 -28.22 11.80 -1.71
CA PRO A 379 -28.56 10.47 -2.14
C PRO A 379 -28.43 10.34 -3.64
N THR A 380 -27.46 9.54 -4.08
CA THR A 380 -27.41 9.03 -5.43
C THR A 380 -27.90 7.58 -5.42
N THR A 381 -28.58 7.14 -6.44
CA THR A 381 -29.07 5.76 -6.54
C THR A 381 -27.96 4.71 -6.54
N ARG A 382 -26.69 5.11 -6.65
CA ARG A 382 -25.48 4.27 -6.67
C ARG A 382 -24.30 4.88 -5.95
N GLY A 383 -24.51 5.82 -5.03
CA GLY A 383 -23.44 6.53 -4.33
C GLY A 383 -22.87 5.76 -3.15
N TRP A 384 -21.71 6.23 -2.70
CA TRP A 384 -21.11 5.82 -1.44
C TRP A 384 -21.45 6.85 -0.39
N ILE A 385 -21.78 6.40 0.82
CA ILE A 385 -22.13 7.26 1.93
C ILE A 385 -21.47 6.68 3.18
N SER A 386 -20.52 7.40 3.72
CA SER A 386 -19.82 6.99 4.93
C SER A 386 -20.67 7.20 6.17
N ASN A 387 -20.34 6.45 7.21
CA ASN A 387 -21.10 6.42 8.46
C ASN A 387 -20.28 7.02 9.61
N PRO A 388 -20.64 8.20 10.15
CA PRO A 388 -19.92 8.79 11.27
C PRO A 388 -20.09 8.01 12.59
N PHE A 389 -21.07 7.12 12.68
CA PHE A 389 -21.41 6.37 13.89
C PHE A 389 -20.71 5.00 13.99
N ILE A 390 -19.85 4.63 13.04
CA ILE A 390 -19.12 3.37 13.12
C ILE A 390 -18.13 3.37 14.30
N LYS A 391 -18.04 2.19 14.91
CA LYS A 391 -17.12 1.93 16.01
C LYS A 391 -15.72 1.59 15.48
N PRO A 392 -14.69 1.75 16.30
CA PRO A 392 -13.39 1.18 16.04
C PRO A 392 -13.43 -0.35 16.00
N GLU A 393 -12.53 -0.94 15.24
CA GLU A 393 -12.34 -2.40 15.18
C GLU A 393 -11.44 -2.90 16.30
N ARG A 394 -11.67 -4.13 16.73
CA ARG A 394 -10.78 -4.90 17.56
C ARG A 394 -10.47 -6.24 16.91
N HIS A 395 -9.19 -6.52 16.74
CA HIS A 395 -8.68 -7.74 16.15
C HIS A 395 -7.98 -8.58 17.21
N ASN A 396 -8.51 -9.74 17.53
CA ASN A 396 -7.88 -10.70 18.41
C ASN A 396 -7.26 -11.80 17.56
N ARG A 397 -5.91 -11.84 17.54
CA ARG A 397 -5.16 -12.64 16.59
C ARG A 397 -4.22 -13.62 17.25
N VAL A 398 -4.04 -14.74 16.58
CA VAL A 398 -2.85 -15.57 16.69
C VAL A 398 -2.09 -15.47 15.37
N ASN A 399 -0.81 -15.12 15.45
CA ASN A 399 0.10 -14.99 14.32
C ASN A 399 1.29 -15.91 14.54
N LEU A 400 1.46 -16.88 13.64
CA LEU A 400 2.56 -17.84 13.65
C LEU A 400 3.42 -17.61 12.42
N GLY A 401 4.72 -17.61 12.58
CA GLY A 401 5.62 -17.48 11.47
C GLY A 401 6.88 -18.29 11.61
N PHE A 402 7.46 -18.64 10.49
CA PHE A 402 8.73 -19.36 10.46
C PHE A 402 9.54 -19.00 9.22
N THR A 403 10.85 -19.11 9.36
CA THR A 403 11.82 -19.17 8.28
C THR A 403 12.83 -20.23 8.64
N TYR A 404 13.04 -21.18 7.74
CA TYR A 404 14.06 -22.20 7.84
C TYR A 404 14.96 -22.11 6.60
N LYS A 405 16.27 -22.19 6.78
CA LYS A 405 17.26 -22.19 5.71
C LYS A 405 18.22 -23.34 5.90
N SER A 406 18.57 -24.03 4.81
CA SER A 406 19.61 -25.06 4.87
C SER A 406 20.95 -24.46 5.32
N GLU A 407 21.83 -25.27 5.89
CA GLU A 407 23.11 -24.84 6.45
C GLU A 407 23.95 -24.00 5.46
N PHE A 408 23.93 -24.39 4.20
CA PHE A 408 24.64 -23.71 3.11
C PHE A 408 23.75 -22.79 2.28
N TYR A 409 22.59 -22.39 2.82
CA TYR A 409 21.70 -21.52 2.06
C TYR A 409 22.40 -20.22 1.68
N LYS A 410 22.41 -19.94 0.39
CA LYS A 410 22.80 -18.65 -0.18
C LYS A 410 21.66 -18.16 -1.05
N GLU A 411 21.38 -16.86 -0.96
CA GLU A 411 20.38 -16.23 -1.82
C GLU A 411 20.62 -16.60 -3.28
N TYR A 412 19.55 -16.98 -3.95
CA TYR A 412 19.58 -17.29 -5.37
C TYR A 412 20.34 -16.21 -6.14
N MET A 413 21.23 -16.64 -7.01
CA MET A 413 22.10 -15.79 -7.83
C MET A 413 23.38 -15.26 -7.14
N SER A 414 23.65 -15.53 -5.88
CA SER A 414 24.86 -15.03 -5.21
C SER A 414 26.02 -16.03 -5.15
N SER A 415 25.82 -17.31 -5.44
CA SER A 415 26.88 -18.32 -5.28
C SER A 415 27.17 -19.19 -6.51
N ARG A 416 28.45 -19.42 -6.75
CA ARG A 416 29.01 -20.40 -7.70
C ARG A 416 29.32 -21.78 -7.09
N GLN A 417 29.09 -21.97 -5.80
CA GLN A 417 29.46 -23.21 -5.11
C GLN A 417 28.34 -24.22 -5.21
N GLY A 418 28.70 -25.41 -5.65
CA GLY A 418 27.87 -26.46 -6.20
C GLY A 418 27.05 -27.29 -5.21
N GLU A 419 26.69 -26.77 -4.07
CA GLU A 419 25.84 -27.45 -3.12
C GLU A 419 24.39 -26.97 -3.25
N ASP A 420 23.47 -27.91 -3.24
CA ASP A 420 22.05 -27.63 -3.22
C ASP A 420 21.68 -26.91 -1.92
N SER A 421 20.86 -25.87 -2.04
CA SER A 421 20.42 -25.09 -0.88
C SER A 421 18.96 -24.75 -0.98
N PHE A 422 18.28 -24.63 0.14
CA PHE A 422 16.87 -24.24 0.15
C PHE A 422 16.52 -23.34 1.35
N SER A 423 15.48 -22.57 1.15
CA SER A 423 14.82 -21.76 2.18
C SER A 423 13.31 -21.97 2.09
N VAL A 424 12.68 -22.16 3.24
CA VAL A 424 11.22 -22.22 3.35
C VAL A 424 10.80 -21.26 4.45
N GLY A 425 9.78 -20.47 4.19
CA GLY A 425 9.24 -19.55 5.18
C GLY A 425 7.75 -19.34 4.98
N GLY A 426 7.09 -18.90 6.03
CA GLY A 426 5.68 -18.60 5.93
C GLY A 426 5.12 -18.01 7.21
N HIS A 427 3.88 -17.57 7.11
CA HIS A 427 3.11 -17.17 8.26
C HIS A 427 1.64 -17.61 8.12
N PHE A 428 1.02 -17.81 9.26
CA PHE A 428 -0.39 -18.08 9.42
C PHE A 428 -0.98 -17.08 10.42
N ILE A 429 -2.10 -16.48 10.05
CA ILE A 429 -2.87 -15.57 10.91
C ILE A 429 -4.28 -16.11 11.05
N ALA A 430 -4.73 -16.26 12.30
CA ALA A 430 -6.13 -16.45 12.65
C ALA A 430 -6.61 -15.21 13.41
N ASP A 431 -7.63 -14.53 12.90
CA ASP A 431 -8.12 -13.26 13.41
C ASP A 431 -9.63 -13.35 13.68
N ASP A 432 -10.03 -13.13 14.92
CA ASP A 432 -11.44 -12.94 15.32
C ASP A 432 -11.66 -11.42 15.52
N ALA A 433 -12.20 -10.79 14.48
CA ALA A 433 -12.42 -9.36 14.44
C ALA A 433 -13.81 -9.00 14.98
N GLN A 434 -13.83 -8.11 15.96
CA GLN A 434 -15.03 -7.49 16.50
C GLN A 434 -15.21 -6.10 15.90
N ASP A 435 -16.44 -5.74 15.57
CA ASP A 435 -16.78 -4.45 14.96
C ASP A 435 -15.96 -4.14 13.68
N LEU A 436 -15.56 -5.16 12.89
CA LEU A 436 -14.85 -4.97 11.63
C LEU A 436 -15.62 -4.02 10.73
N ILE A 437 -14.96 -3.00 10.20
CA ILE A 437 -15.59 -2.02 9.32
C ILE A 437 -15.60 -2.55 7.89
N ILE A 438 -16.80 -2.73 7.36
CA ILE A 438 -17.00 -3.14 5.97
C ILE A 438 -17.76 -2.08 5.18
N TYR A 439 -17.54 -2.09 3.87
CA TYR A 439 -18.47 -1.49 2.92
C TYR A 439 -19.55 -2.48 2.58
N ASP A 440 -20.81 -2.04 2.55
CA ASP A 440 -21.95 -2.90 2.29
C ASP A 440 -23.03 -2.20 1.47
N ARG A 441 -23.80 -2.98 0.71
CA ARG A 441 -24.96 -2.50 -0.03
C ARG A 441 -26.23 -2.93 0.69
N ARG A 442 -27.27 -2.10 0.66
CA ARG A 442 -28.61 -2.40 1.16
C ARG A 442 -28.71 -2.95 2.58
N HIS A 443 -27.64 -2.88 3.36
CA HIS A 443 -27.85 -3.25 4.75
C HIS A 443 -28.79 -2.24 5.38
N SER A 444 -29.97 -2.72 5.78
CA SER A 444 -31.08 -1.92 6.26
C SER A 444 -30.67 -0.93 7.35
N VAL A 445 -30.30 0.24 6.95
CA VAL A 445 -30.67 1.40 7.74
C VAL A 445 -32.13 1.58 7.38
N ALA A 446 -33.03 1.28 8.27
CA ALA A 446 -34.48 1.14 8.06
C ALA A 446 -35.18 2.36 7.44
N ALA A 447 -34.45 3.42 7.21
CA ALA A 447 -34.92 4.72 6.74
C ALA A 447 -34.62 5.03 5.28
N LEU A 448 -34.01 4.11 4.48
CA LEU A 448 -33.63 4.43 3.11
C LEU A 448 -34.44 3.69 2.03
N PRO A 449 -35.69 4.08 1.76
CA PRO A 449 -36.33 3.70 0.51
C PRO A 449 -35.65 4.27 -0.72
N ILE A 450 -34.79 5.32 -0.57
CA ILE A 450 -34.27 6.13 -1.65
C ILE A 450 -33.02 5.52 -2.30
N ASN A 451 -32.23 4.70 -1.59
CA ASN A 451 -30.94 4.21 -2.08
C ASN A 451 -30.71 2.72 -1.86
N LYS A 452 -31.57 1.91 -2.42
CA LYS A 452 -31.42 0.44 -2.41
C LYS A 452 -30.05 -0.06 -2.92
N ASN A 453 -29.26 0.76 -3.59
CA ASN A 453 -27.96 0.43 -4.18
C ASN A 453 -26.79 1.27 -3.65
N ALA A 454 -27.02 2.12 -2.64
CA ALA A 454 -25.94 2.88 -2.03
C ALA A 454 -25.00 1.95 -1.24
N VAL A 455 -23.72 2.25 -1.28
CA VAL A 455 -22.71 1.60 -0.45
C VAL A 455 -22.57 2.41 0.83
N ILE A 456 -22.75 1.77 1.96
CA ILE A 456 -22.56 2.35 3.29
C ILE A 456 -21.38 1.67 4.01
N THR A 457 -20.85 2.31 5.02
CA THR A 457 -19.93 1.67 5.97
C THR A 457 -20.69 1.21 7.21
N ARG A 458 -20.36 0.03 7.72
CA ARG A 458 -20.92 -0.50 8.96
C ARG A 458 -19.95 -1.45 9.66
N ASN A 459 -20.23 -1.76 10.92
CA ASN A 459 -19.48 -2.73 11.70
C ASN A 459 -20.13 -4.11 11.62
N VAL A 460 -19.29 -5.15 11.55
CA VAL A 460 -19.67 -6.56 11.65
C VAL A 460 -18.62 -7.33 12.45
N ASP A 461 -19.02 -8.43 13.06
CA ASP A 461 -18.07 -9.40 13.58
C ASP A 461 -17.62 -10.34 12.47
N ALA A 462 -16.35 -10.65 12.42
CA ALA A 462 -15.77 -11.43 11.35
C ALA A 462 -14.72 -12.42 11.84
N ARG A 463 -14.46 -13.44 11.02
CA ARG A 463 -13.34 -14.37 11.18
C ARG A 463 -12.52 -14.38 9.90
N ILE A 464 -11.22 -14.23 10.04
CA ILE A 464 -10.29 -14.14 8.91
C ILE A 464 -9.14 -15.11 9.16
N TYR A 465 -8.82 -15.91 8.13
CA TYR A 465 -7.59 -16.73 8.09
C TYR A 465 -6.74 -16.32 6.90
N SER A 466 -5.45 -16.21 7.13
CA SER A 466 -4.48 -15.90 6.07
C SER A 466 -3.29 -16.82 6.18
N VAL A 467 -2.89 -17.41 5.06
CA VAL A 467 -1.70 -18.24 4.93
C VAL A 467 -0.85 -17.70 3.79
N ASN A 468 0.45 -17.54 4.06
CA ASN A 468 1.46 -17.21 3.08
C ASN A 468 2.63 -18.17 3.26
N LEU A 469 3.01 -18.86 2.18
CA LEU A 469 4.16 -19.76 2.17
C LEU A 469 5.08 -19.38 1.01
N ARG A 470 6.38 -19.35 1.27
CA ARG A 470 7.42 -19.12 0.28
C ARG A 470 8.46 -20.22 0.35
N GLY A 471 8.96 -20.62 -0.79
CA GLY A 471 10.06 -21.57 -0.89
C GLY A 471 11.05 -21.14 -1.97
N GLU A 472 12.31 -21.39 -1.74
CA GLU A 472 13.37 -21.22 -2.71
C GLU A 472 14.26 -22.44 -2.65
N TYR A 473 14.57 -23.05 -3.79
CA TYR A 473 15.46 -24.19 -3.91
C TYR A 473 16.47 -23.94 -5.04
N ASN A 474 17.73 -23.88 -4.69
CA ASN A 474 18.85 -23.73 -5.61
C ASN A 474 19.56 -25.05 -5.75
N PHE A 475 19.69 -25.56 -6.95
CA PHE A 475 20.21 -26.88 -7.23
C PHE A 475 21.09 -26.92 -8.49
N ALA A 476 21.95 -27.96 -8.56
CA ALA A 476 22.84 -28.18 -9.70
C ALA A 476 23.59 -26.92 -10.14
N ARG A 477 24.03 -26.08 -9.20
CA ARG A 477 24.78 -24.82 -9.35
C ARG A 477 24.04 -23.67 -10.05
N ASN A 478 23.26 -23.97 -11.07
CA ASN A 478 22.77 -23.01 -12.04
C ASN A 478 21.26 -22.80 -11.99
N PHE A 479 20.54 -23.73 -11.35
CA PHE A 479 19.09 -23.71 -11.35
C PHE A 479 18.51 -23.20 -10.05
N GLY A 480 17.43 -22.45 -10.16
CA GLY A 480 16.64 -21.98 -9.02
C GLY A 480 15.16 -22.22 -9.25
N LEU A 481 14.48 -22.65 -8.20
CA LEU A 481 13.03 -22.80 -8.16
C LEU A 481 12.49 -21.93 -7.02
N LYS A 482 11.55 -21.02 -7.34
CA LYS A 482 10.86 -20.20 -6.35
C LYS A 482 9.38 -20.50 -6.34
N THR A 483 8.81 -20.59 -5.15
CA THR A 483 7.39 -20.86 -4.95
C THR A 483 6.82 -19.84 -3.98
N LEU A 484 5.63 -19.32 -4.28
CA LEU A 484 4.87 -18.41 -3.43
C LEU A 484 3.40 -18.79 -3.46
N LEU A 485 2.84 -19.12 -2.29
CA LEU A 485 1.46 -19.56 -2.13
C LEU A 485 0.72 -18.62 -1.20
N PHE A 486 -0.50 -18.21 -1.59
CA PHE A 486 -1.38 -17.36 -0.78
C PHE A 486 -2.75 -18.00 -0.66
N TYR A 487 -3.29 -17.99 0.53
CA TYR A 487 -4.67 -18.36 0.79
C TYR A 487 -5.28 -17.43 1.83
N ASN A 488 -6.45 -16.89 1.51
CA ASN A 488 -7.22 -16.07 2.43
C ASN A 488 -8.65 -16.60 2.53
N TYR A 489 -9.19 -16.57 3.73
CA TYR A 489 -10.57 -16.90 4.01
C TYR A 489 -11.16 -15.81 4.90
N GLY A 490 -12.35 -15.35 4.59
CA GLY A 490 -13.07 -14.35 5.37
C GLY A 490 -14.55 -14.69 5.50
N GLN A 491 -15.06 -14.59 6.73
CA GLN A 491 -16.46 -14.81 7.06
C GLN A 491 -16.99 -13.63 7.89
N ASN A 492 -18.02 -12.98 7.41
CA ASN A 492 -18.85 -12.08 8.18
C ASN A 492 -19.77 -12.92 9.07
N LYS A 493 -19.50 -12.93 10.37
CA LYS A 493 -20.25 -13.72 11.37
C LYS A 493 -21.62 -13.11 11.66
N THR A 494 -21.72 -11.78 11.60
CA THR A 494 -22.96 -11.05 11.88
C THR A 494 -24.07 -11.43 10.90
N ASP A 495 -23.73 -11.57 9.62
CA ASP A 495 -24.72 -11.83 8.56
C ASP A 495 -24.67 -13.27 8.02
N GLY A 496 -23.71 -14.08 8.47
CA GLY A 496 -23.55 -15.47 8.01
C GLY A 496 -23.06 -15.61 6.56
N ARG A 497 -22.44 -14.59 5.98
CA ARG A 497 -22.00 -14.55 4.57
C ARG A 497 -20.50 -14.34 4.42
N PRO A 498 -19.90 -14.59 3.24
CA PRO A 498 -18.48 -14.29 3.01
C PRO A 498 -18.13 -12.82 3.26
N LEU A 499 -16.90 -12.54 3.64
CA LEU A 499 -16.36 -11.17 3.55
C LEU A 499 -16.08 -10.80 2.09
N TYR A 500 -16.27 -9.51 1.76
CA TYR A 500 -16.04 -8.99 0.42
C TYR A 500 -14.54 -8.94 0.07
N GLN A 501 -14.24 -8.98 -1.22
CA GLN A 501 -12.90 -8.82 -1.81
C GLN A 501 -11.83 -9.78 -1.26
N ILE A 502 -12.25 -10.95 -0.78
CA ILE A 502 -11.31 -12.01 -0.40
C ILE A 502 -10.76 -12.66 -1.67
N ARG A 503 -9.46 -12.51 -1.89
CA ARG A 503 -8.77 -13.14 -3.03
C ARG A 503 -8.84 -14.67 -2.92
N PRO A 504 -9.03 -15.37 -4.06
CA PRO A 504 -8.91 -16.83 -4.09
C PRO A 504 -7.47 -17.29 -3.82
N PHE A 505 -7.29 -18.59 -3.65
CA PHE A 505 -5.97 -19.19 -3.59
C PHE A 505 -5.14 -18.82 -4.83
N GLU A 506 -3.89 -18.46 -4.60
CA GLU A 506 -2.94 -18.11 -5.64
C GLU A 506 -1.62 -18.86 -5.41
N ALA A 507 -1.06 -19.41 -6.50
CA ALA A 507 0.24 -20.06 -6.52
C ALA A 507 1.09 -19.44 -7.63
N ASN A 508 2.31 -19.06 -7.28
CA ASN A 508 3.33 -18.59 -8.21
C ASN A 508 4.52 -19.53 -8.15
N LEU A 509 5.00 -19.97 -9.31
CA LEU A 509 6.14 -20.82 -9.46
C LEU A 509 7.08 -20.19 -10.50
N ALA A 510 8.32 -19.94 -10.13
CA ALA A 510 9.34 -19.45 -11.04
C ALA A 510 10.50 -20.44 -11.11
N PHE A 511 10.97 -20.69 -12.31
CA PHE A 511 12.13 -21.51 -12.59
C PHE A 511 13.15 -20.69 -13.36
N ASP A 512 14.39 -20.67 -12.87
CA ASP A 512 15.47 -19.86 -13.40
C ASP A 512 16.71 -20.72 -13.66
N TYR A 513 17.39 -20.42 -14.75
CA TYR A 513 18.75 -20.84 -15.02
C TYR A 513 19.66 -19.62 -15.02
N LYS A 514 20.79 -19.67 -14.33
CA LYS A 514 21.82 -18.63 -14.32
C LYS A 514 23.20 -19.20 -14.57
N ASP A 515 24.00 -18.49 -15.35
CA ASP A 515 25.41 -18.83 -15.54
C ASP A 515 26.24 -17.55 -15.77
N TYR A 516 27.56 -17.77 -15.89
CA TYR A 516 28.56 -16.73 -16.04
C TYR A 516 29.32 -16.91 -17.35
N ALA A 517 29.53 -15.80 -18.04
CA ALA A 517 30.33 -15.70 -19.25
C ALA A 517 31.47 -14.71 -19.06
N SER A 518 32.33 -14.60 -20.06
CA SER A 518 33.46 -13.64 -20.03
C SER A 518 33.02 -12.18 -19.86
N PHE A 519 31.83 -11.81 -20.32
CA PHE A 519 31.26 -10.47 -20.25
C PHE A 519 30.55 -10.17 -18.92
N GLY A 520 30.15 -11.19 -18.16
CA GLY A 520 29.36 -11.03 -16.92
C GLY A 520 28.51 -12.23 -16.61
N SER A 521 27.31 -12.03 -16.03
CA SER A 521 26.36 -13.10 -15.79
C SER A 521 25.10 -12.94 -16.66
N TYR A 522 24.45 -14.06 -16.95
CA TYR A 522 23.16 -14.06 -17.63
C TYR A 522 22.19 -15.01 -16.93
N ASN A 523 20.92 -14.73 -17.09
CA ASN A 523 19.85 -15.63 -16.63
C ASN A 523 18.74 -15.74 -17.66
N ILE A 524 18.08 -16.88 -17.65
CA ILE A 524 16.82 -17.11 -18.35
C ILE A 524 15.86 -17.82 -17.41
N GLY A 525 14.60 -17.43 -17.45
CA GLY A 525 13.62 -17.99 -16.56
C GLY A 525 12.21 -17.97 -17.10
N THR A 526 11.36 -18.69 -16.41
CA THR A 526 9.91 -18.72 -16.64
C THR A 526 9.17 -18.63 -15.31
N ALA A 527 8.03 -17.96 -15.32
CA ALA A 527 7.16 -17.89 -14.15
C ALA A 527 5.73 -18.29 -14.55
N VAL A 528 5.11 -19.12 -13.73
CA VAL A 528 3.72 -19.54 -13.89
C VAL A 528 2.94 -19.03 -12.69
N ARG A 529 1.85 -18.31 -12.95
CA ARG A 529 0.89 -17.86 -11.94
C ARG A 529 -0.44 -18.58 -12.14
N TYR A 530 -0.88 -19.28 -11.12
CA TYR A 530 -2.20 -19.90 -11.05
C TYR A 530 -3.06 -19.20 -10.02
N VAL A 531 -4.27 -18.82 -10.39
CA VAL A 531 -5.29 -18.26 -9.49
C VAL A 531 -6.51 -19.18 -9.56
N ALA A 532 -6.91 -19.67 -8.40
CA ALA A 532 -8.03 -20.58 -8.28
C ALA A 532 -9.37 -19.88 -8.52
N LYS A 533 -10.40 -20.66 -8.76
CA LYS A 533 -11.78 -20.19 -8.81
C LYS A 533 -12.18 -19.57 -7.46
N GLN A 534 -12.82 -18.39 -7.50
CA GLN A 534 -13.49 -17.83 -6.34
C GLN A 534 -14.99 -18.16 -6.39
N ASN A 535 -15.49 -18.80 -5.33
CA ASN A 535 -16.91 -19.18 -5.20
C ASN A 535 -17.59 -18.49 -4.02
N ARG A 536 -16.89 -17.58 -3.37
CA ARG A 536 -17.30 -16.94 -2.11
C ARG A 536 -17.24 -15.42 -2.25
N GLY A 537 -17.90 -14.89 -3.28
CA GLY A 537 -18.13 -13.46 -3.41
C GLY A 537 -19.20 -13.00 -2.44
N ASP A 538 -19.01 -11.82 -1.83
CA ASP A 538 -20.04 -11.15 -1.04
C ASP A 538 -21.01 -10.43 -1.97
N PHE A 539 -21.84 -11.19 -2.67
CA PHE A 539 -22.84 -10.71 -3.62
C PHE A 539 -24.03 -11.65 -3.73
N ASP A 540 -25.20 -11.16 -3.38
CA ASP A 540 -26.48 -11.85 -3.57
C ASP A 540 -27.32 -11.13 -4.62
N LYS A 541 -27.55 -11.80 -5.75
CA LYS A 541 -28.34 -11.25 -6.87
C LYS A 541 -29.80 -10.99 -6.50
N SER A 542 -30.38 -11.81 -5.61
CA SER A 542 -31.80 -11.74 -5.25
C SER A 542 -32.09 -10.54 -4.35
N THR A 543 -31.19 -10.26 -3.40
CA THR A 543 -31.34 -9.18 -2.42
C THR A 543 -30.58 -7.93 -2.79
N GLY A 544 -29.53 -8.06 -3.59
CA GLY A 544 -28.55 -7.01 -3.89
C GLY A 544 -27.67 -6.62 -2.69
N PHE A 545 -27.60 -7.48 -1.67
CA PHE A 545 -26.63 -7.31 -0.58
C PHE A 545 -25.22 -7.61 -1.05
N GLY A 546 -24.25 -7.10 -0.28
CA GLY A 546 -22.84 -7.29 -0.52
C GLY A 546 -22.20 -6.21 -1.39
N ILE A 547 -20.90 -6.23 -1.46
CA ILE A 547 -20.07 -5.22 -2.15
C ILE A 547 -19.35 -5.78 -3.37
N ASP A 548 -19.13 -7.09 -3.42
CA ASP A 548 -18.48 -7.71 -4.58
C ASP A 548 -19.35 -7.56 -5.83
N LYS A 549 -18.71 -7.36 -6.97
CA LYS A 549 -19.40 -7.14 -8.25
C LYS A 549 -19.91 -8.43 -8.87
N ARG A 550 -19.47 -9.55 -8.36
CA ARG A 550 -19.84 -10.89 -8.81
C ARG A 550 -19.73 -11.91 -7.68
N GLU A 551 -20.59 -12.88 -7.75
CA GLU A 551 -20.66 -13.99 -6.79
C GLU A 551 -19.46 -14.94 -6.91
N ALA A 552 -18.96 -15.13 -8.13
CA ALA A 552 -17.87 -16.04 -8.43
C ALA A 552 -16.96 -15.51 -9.55
N ALA A 553 -15.73 -15.99 -9.58
CA ALA A 553 -14.79 -15.76 -10.67
C ALA A 553 -14.12 -17.09 -11.10
N LYS A 554 -13.85 -17.22 -12.40
CA LYS A 554 -13.16 -18.38 -12.97
C LYS A 554 -11.68 -18.40 -12.57
N SER A 555 -11.12 -19.60 -12.47
CA SER A 555 -9.67 -19.77 -12.37
C SER A 555 -8.95 -19.36 -13.66
N PHE A 556 -7.70 -18.97 -13.53
CA PHE A 556 -6.85 -18.71 -14.68
C PHE A 556 -5.39 -19.06 -14.37
N THR A 557 -4.62 -19.24 -15.44
CA THR A 557 -3.17 -19.43 -15.39
C THR A 557 -2.53 -18.50 -16.40
N THR A 558 -1.47 -17.80 -16.00
CA THR A 558 -0.59 -17.04 -16.89
C THR A 558 0.83 -17.58 -16.81
N MET A 559 1.60 -17.38 -17.86
CA MET A 559 3.00 -17.75 -17.92
C MET A 559 3.80 -16.61 -18.51
N ASP A 560 4.95 -16.34 -17.91
CA ASP A 560 5.91 -15.34 -18.33
C ASP A 560 7.23 -16.01 -18.69
N VAL A 561 7.96 -15.43 -19.64
CA VAL A 561 9.32 -15.83 -19.99
C VAL A 561 10.20 -14.59 -19.97
N TYR A 562 11.37 -14.69 -19.36
CA TYR A 562 12.28 -13.57 -19.20
C TYR A 562 13.74 -13.99 -19.24
N GLY A 563 14.60 -13.02 -19.47
CA GLY A 563 16.05 -13.18 -19.38
C GLY A 563 16.73 -11.88 -19.04
N GLY A 564 17.97 -11.97 -18.62
CA GLY A 564 18.77 -10.82 -18.23
C GLY A 564 20.26 -11.04 -18.45
N PHE A 565 20.95 -9.92 -18.60
CA PHE A 565 22.40 -9.86 -18.72
C PHE A 565 22.91 -8.81 -17.71
N GLU A 566 23.86 -9.20 -16.86
CA GLU A 566 24.57 -8.31 -15.96
C GLU A 566 26.03 -8.25 -16.40
N PHE A 567 26.45 -7.12 -16.89
CA PHE A 567 27.80 -6.94 -17.41
C PHE A 567 28.78 -6.54 -16.29
N LYS A 568 30.06 -6.89 -16.45
CA LYS A 568 31.10 -6.60 -15.46
C LYS A 568 31.25 -5.09 -15.15
N ASN A 569 30.83 -4.22 -16.07
CA ASN A 569 30.92 -2.77 -15.96
C ASN A 569 29.71 -2.14 -15.29
N SER A 570 29.04 -2.87 -14.38
CA SER A 570 27.93 -2.38 -13.56
C SER A 570 26.70 -1.90 -14.35
N TRP A 571 26.45 -2.46 -15.52
CA TRP A 571 25.22 -2.25 -16.25
C TRP A 571 24.54 -3.56 -16.63
N GLY A 572 23.24 -3.54 -16.76
CA GLY A 572 22.47 -4.71 -17.08
C GLY A 572 21.25 -4.41 -17.96
N VAL A 573 20.79 -5.44 -18.62
CA VAL A 573 19.59 -5.42 -19.47
C VAL A 573 18.71 -6.59 -19.09
N ARG A 574 17.41 -6.36 -19.08
CA ARG A 574 16.40 -7.40 -18.91
C ARG A 574 15.34 -7.26 -19.95
N LEU A 575 14.86 -8.37 -20.40
CA LEU A 575 13.80 -8.46 -21.39
C LEU A 575 12.91 -9.67 -21.12
N GLY A 576 11.71 -9.62 -21.58
CA GLY A 576 10.80 -10.74 -21.46
C GLY A 576 9.41 -10.45 -22.02
N VAL A 577 8.59 -11.47 -21.94
CA VAL A 577 7.19 -11.43 -22.35
C VAL A 577 6.35 -11.96 -21.20
N THR A 578 5.42 -11.14 -20.73
CA THR A 578 4.43 -11.57 -19.75
C THR A 578 3.16 -12.05 -20.43
N ASN A 579 2.46 -12.97 -19.77
CA ASN A 579 1.24 -13.58 -20.28
C ASN A 579 1.43 -14.09 -21.73
N ILE A 580 2.44 -14.95 -21.95
CA ILE A 580 2.88 -15.36 -23.30
C ILE A 580 1.77 -15.96 -24.15
N PHE A 581 0.76 -16.58 -23.51
CA PHE A 581 -0.38 -17.19 -24.18
C PHE A 581 -1.54 -16.21 -24.44
N ASP A 582 -1.33 -14.94 -24.13
CA ASP A 582 -2.35 -13.89 -24.30
C ASP A 582 -3.69 -14.25 -23.61
N LYS A 583 -3.59 -14.85 -22.40
CA LYS A 583 -4.75 -15.27 -21.64
C LYS A 583 -5.64 -14.08 -21.30
N ASP A 584 -6.90 -14.17 -21.70
CA ASP A 584 -7.92 -13.21 -21.29
C ASP A 584 -8.45 -13.57 -19.89
N TYR A 585 -8.24 -12.67 -18.92
CA TYR A 585 -8.64 -12.89 -17.54
C TYR A 585 -8.97 -11.57 -16.81
N ALA A 586 -9.69 -11.70 -15.71
CA ALA A 586 -9.90 -10.62 -14.76
C ALA A 586 -9.69 -11.14 -13.34
N GLU A 587 -9.03 -10.32 -12.52
CA GLU A 587 -8.91 -10.60 -11.09
C GLU A 587 -10.29 -10.58 -10.43
N PHE A 588 -10.50 -11.39 -9.39
CA PHE A 588 -11.76 -11.36 -8.65
C PHE A 588 -12.10 -9.97 -8.11
N ILE A 589 -11.08 -9.24 -7.67
CA ILE A 589 -11.22 -7.89 -7.12
C ILE A 589 -11.29 -6.78 -8.19
N SER A 590 -11.21 -7.10 -9.47
CA SER A 590 -11.31 -6.10 -10.55
C SER A 590 -12.65 -5.37 -10.51
N GLY A 591 -12.60 -4.04 -10.65
CA GLY A 591 -13.80 -3.20 -10.74
C GLY A 591 -14.60 -3.41 -12.02
N GLU A 592 -15.86 -2.98 -12.01
CA GLU A 592 -16.69 -2.90 -13.22
C GLU A 592 -16.28 -1.68 -14.07
N HIS A 593 -16.31 -1.84 -15.40
CA HIS A 593 -16.19 -0.72 -16.30
C HIS A 593 -17.46 0.14 -16.25
N VAL A 594 -17.29 1.41 -15.88
CA VAL A 594 -18.43 2.32 -15.76
C VAL A 594 -18.89 2.79 -17.12
N GLY A 595 -20.19 2.64 -17.38
CA GLY A 595 -20.83 3.03 -18.66
C GLY A 595 -20.73 1.98 -19.76
N ALA A 596 -20.25 0.78 -19.50
CA ALA A 596 -20.30 -0.32 -20.46
C ALA A 596 -21.70 -0.92 -20.54
N LEU A 597 -22.22 -1.05 -21.76
CA LEU A 597 -23.41 -1.86 -22.08
C LEU A 597 -23.06 -3.34 -22.26
N ASP A 598 -21.89 -3.74 -21.81
CA ASP A 598 -21.31 -5.05 -22.00
C ASP A 598 -21.92 -6.06 -20.98
N PRO A 599 -22.28 -7.27 -21.41
CA PRO A 599 -22.72 -8.31 -20.50
C PRO A 599 -21.67 -8.76 -19.46
N ASP A 600 -20.37 -8.53 -19.74
CA ASP A 600 -19.28 -8.70 -18.76
C ASP A 600 -18.54 -7.37 -18.57
N PRO A 601 -19.02 -6.47 -17.70
CA PRO A 601 -18.46 -5.13 -17.52
C PRO A 601 -17.16 -5.13 -16.72
N VAL A 602 -16.61 -6.25 -16.31
CA VAL A 602 -15.42 -6.33 -15.47
C VAL A 602 -14.19 -5.90 -16.23
N VAL A 603 -13.40 -4.99 -15.64
CA VAL A 603 -12.12 -4.55 -16.22
C VAL A 603 -11.15 -5.73 -16.24
N ARG A 604 -10.70 -6.09 -17.44
CA ARG A 604 -9.78 -7.20 -17.65
C ARG A 604 -8.33 -6.79 -17.49
N ALA A 605 -7.50 -7.74 -17.11
CA ALA A 605 -6.06 -7.54 -17.01
C ALA A 605 -5.43 -7.35 -18.40
N PRO A 606 -4.23 -6.72 -18.48
CA PRO A 606 -3.48 -6.65 -19.71
C PRO A 606 -3.24 -8.05 -20.32
N GLY A 607 -3.35 -8.14 -21.63
CA GLY A 607 -2.94 -9.32 -22.40
C GLY A 607 -1.42 -9.47 -22.44
N ARG A 608 -0.91 -10.15 -23.48
CA ARG A 608 0.53 -10.32 -23.66
C ARG A 608 1.25 -8.99 -23.78
N ALA A 609 2.33 -8.82 -22.98
CA ALA A 609 3.13 -7.61 -22.96
C ALA A 609 4.63 -7.91 -23.00
N VAL A 610 5.36 -7.20 -23.85
CA VAL A 610 6.82 -7.24 -23.89
C VAL A 610 7.37 -6.21 -22.92
N PHE A 611 8.45 -6.54 -22.23
CA PHE A 611 9.21 -5.58 -21.44
C PHE A 611 10.69 -5.60 -21.77
N VAL A 612 11.31 -4.44 -21.64
CA VAL A 612 12.75 -4.26 -21.66
C VAL A 612 13.11 -3.26 -20.58
N SER A 613 14.10 -3.57 -19.78
CA SER A 613 14.67 -2.65 -18.80
C SER A 613 16.19 -2.61 -18.92
N PHE A 614 16.72 -1.45 -18.63
CA PHE A 614 18.15 -1.17 -18.58
C PHE A 614 18.48 -0.54 -17.24
N HIS A 615 19.63 -0.87 -16.65
CA HIS A 615 20.19 -0.19 -15.49
C HIS A 615 21.71 -0.07 -15.59
N SER A 616 22.24 0.94 -14.93
CA SER A 616 23.68 1.13 -14.79
C SER A 616 24.01 1.81 -13.47
N SER A 617 25.16 1.46 -12.89
CA SER A 617 25.71 2.01 -11.64
C SER A 617 27.16 2.42 -11.85
N PHE A 618 27.60 3.59 -11.33
CA PHE A 618 28.98 4.09 -11.38
C PHE A 618 29.29 5.10 -10.28
#